data_e7a13681429942359ac39710079b0f42
#
_entry.id   e7a13681429942359ac39710079b0f42
#
_cell.length_a   1.000
_cell.length_b   1.000
_cell.length_c   1.000
_cell.angle_alpha   90.00
_cell.angle_beta   90.00
_cell.angle_gamma   90.00
#
_symmetry.space_group_name_H-M   'P 1'
#
loop_
_entity.id
_entity.type
_entity.pdbx_description
1 polymer ?
#
loop_
_entity_poly.entity_id
_entity_poly.type
_entity_poly.pdbx_seq_one_letter_code
_entity_poly.pdbx_strand_id
1 'polypeptide(L)'
;MKRTFFSLALLLAVATLTAQTKMTAREAAVKIADRILASTTYEFKNTKTGEIYKSVKKLPLDMDVKVACKYNNWHYTNGVTNMALMELGDKLGDKKYEKYVLKNMNFVFNEGNLDFFRKQYDEAFKRDGWNAVRKLSWHMIFRGKRLDDNGPMGASLIELQLKYPNDSFLGYINETAEHLNYGMNILACFMPVYFAFQIL
;
A
#
# COMPACT_ATOMS: atom_id res chain seq x y z
N MET A 1 15.34 -59.07 21.49
CA MET A 1 14.21 -58.53 20.74
C MET A 1 13.82 -57.08 21.10
N LYS A 2 13.99 -56.58 22.33
CA LYS A 2 13.59 -55.17 22.70
C LYS A 2 14.47 -54.06 22.11
N ARG A 3 15.74 -54.30 21.75
CA ARG A 3 16.67 -53.29 21.19
C ARG A 3 16.43 -52.99 19.71
N THR A 4 15.93 -53.92 18.93
CA THR A 4 15.64 -53.73 17.50
C THR A 4 14.39 -52.89 17.25
N PHE A 5 13.39 -52.96 18.14
CA PHE A 5 12.19 -52.12 18.03
C PHE A 5 12.46 -50.63 18.31
N PHE A 6 13.39 -50.35 19.23
CA PHE A 6 13.75 -48.96 19.56
C PHE A 6 14.50 -48.27 18.42
N SER A 7 15.35 -48.99 17.71
CA SER A 7 16.09 -48.44 16.55
C SER A 7 15.18 -48.17 15.34
N LEU A 8 14.18 -49.02 15.12
CA LEU A 8 13.22 -48.85 14.03
C LEU A 8 12.26 -47.66 14.28
N ALA A 9 11.83 -47.45 15.53
CA ALA A 9 11.00 -46.29 15.92
C ALA A 9 11.78 -45.00 15.83
N LEU A 10 13.06 -44.96 16.14
CA LEU A 10 13.92 -43.79 16.02
C LEU A 10 14.18 -43.43 14.55
N LEU A 11 14.36 -44.38 13.66
CA LEU A 11 14.50 -44.18 12.22
C LEU A 11 13.21 -43.64 11.56
N LEU A 12 12.05 -44.14 11.98
CA LEU A 12 10.75 -43.61 11.54
C LEU A 12 10.49 -42.18 12.04
N ALA A 13 10.89 -41.84 13.25
CA ALA A 13 10.76 -40.50 13.81
C ALA A 13 11.69 -39.50 13.09
N VAL A 14 12.89 -39.90 12.69
CA VAL A 14 13.81 -39.05 11.92
C VAL A 14 13.31 -38.86 10.49
N ALA A 15 12.71 -39.88 9.87
CA ALA A 15 12.15 -39.79 8.54
C ALA A 15 10.92 -38.81 8.47
N THR A 16 10.16 -38.71 9.55
CA THR A 16 9.03 -37.75 9.62
C THR A 16 9.48 -36.31 9.87
N LEU A 17 10.64 -36.07 10.44
CA LEU A 17 11.23 -34.77 10.68
C LEU A 17 11.82 -34.11 9.40
N THR A 18 12.14 -34.90 8.38
CA THR A 18 12.77 -34.41 7.14
C THR A 18 11.79 -34.10 6.02
N ALA A 19 10.51 -34.41 6.16
CA ALA A 19 9.46 -34.07 5.23
C ALA A 19 8.92 -32.64 5.50
N GLN A 20 9.81 -31.69 5.65
CA GLN A 20 9.43 -30.29 5.52
C GLN A 20 9.11 -30.07 4.02
N THR A 21 7.84 -30.21 3.65
CA THR A 21 7.36 -29.94 2.29
C THR A 21 7.84 -28.56 1.90
N LYS A 22 8.78 -28.52 0.95
CA LYS A 22 9.37 -27.27 0.48
C LYS A 22 8.27 -26.46 -0.17
N MET A 23 7.87 -25.37 0.51
CA MET A 23 6.80 -24.50 0.04
C MET A 23 7.14 -23.99 -1.36
N THR A 24 6.23 -24.09 -2.29
CA THR A 24 6.39 -23.54 -3.63
C THR A 24 6.40 -22.00 -3.59
N ALA A 25 6.99 -21.36 -4.60
CA ALA A 25 6.97 -19.90 -4.71
C ALA A 25 5.52 -19.36 -4.75
N ARG A 26 4.60 -20.07 -5.40
CA ARG A 26 3.17 -19.73 -5.44
C ARG A 26 2.54 -19.76 -4.05
N GLU A 27 2.74 -20.82 -3.29
CA GLU A 27 2.22 -20.93 -1.92
C GLU A 27 2.81 -19.87 -1.00
N ALA A 28 4.10 -19.54 -1.15
CA ALA A 28 4.74 -18.47 -0.41
C ALA A 28 4.11 -17.11 -0.72
N ALA A 29 3.91 -16.80 -1.99
CA ALA A 29 3.28 -15.56 -2.42
C ALA A 29 1.85 -15.42 -1.86
N VAL A 30 1.03 -16.47 -1.97
CA VAL A 30 -0.33 -16.50 -1.41
C VAL A 30 -0.31 -16.29 0.11
N LYS A 31 0.57 -16.98 0.82
CA LYS A 31 0.68 -16.86 2.28
C LYS A 31 1.07 -15.45 2.72
N ILE A 32 2.01 -14.81 2.00
CA ILE A 32 2.41 -13.43 2.27
C ILE A 32 1.24 -12.48 1.98
N ALA A 33 0.59 -12.63 0.83
CA ALA A 33 -0.55 -11.81 0.43
C ALA A 33 -1.70 -11.90 1.45
N ASP A 34 -2.10 -13.12 1.82
CA ASP A 34 -3.17 -13.34 2.80
C ASP A 34 -2.84 -12.75 4.17
N ARG A 35 -1.56 -12.81 4.58
CA ARG A 35 -1.12 -12.16 5.82
C ARG A 35 -1.21 -10.63 5.74
N ILE A 36 -0.90 -10.03 4.60
CA ILE A 36 -1.07 -8.59 4.39
C ILE A 36 -2.55 -8.22 4.54
N LEU A 37 -3.44 -8.93 3.83
CA LEU A 37 -4.87 -8.70 3.90
C LEU A 37 -5.39 -8.80 5.35
N ALA A 38 -5.01 -9.86 6.06
CA ALA A 38 -5.46 -10.13 7.42
C ALA A 38 -4.94 -9.12 8.46
N SER A 39 -3.77 -8.52 8.22
CA SER A 39 -3.16 -7.56 9.14
C SER A 39 -3.48 -6.10 8.84
N THR A 40 -4.22 -5.82 7.77
CA THR A 40 -4.59 -4.45 7.40
C THR A 40 -5.83 -3.99 8.15
N THR A 41 -5.71 -2.85 8.84
CA THR A 41 -6.83 -2.15 9.49
C THR A 41 -7.10 -0.82 8.79
N TYR A 42 -8.35 -0.36 8.84
CA TYR A 42 -8.81 0.89 8.23
C TYR A 42 -9.17 1.88 9.34
N GLU A 43 -8.16 2.26 10.10
CA GLU A 43 -8.29 3.06 11.31
C GLU A 43 -7.22 4.14 11.38
N PHE A 44 -7.48 5.13 12.21
CA PHE A 44 -6.55 6.20 12.55
C PHE A 44 -6.22 6.10 14.02
N LYS A 45 -5.03 6.55 14.40
CA LYS A 45 -4.55 6.52 15.78
C LYS A 45 -3.99 7.88 16.16
N ASN A 46 -4.40 8.41 17.29
CA ASN A 46 -3.68 9.49 17.93
C ASN A 46 -2.42 8.91 18.58
N THR A 47 -1.26 9.33 18.11
CA THR A 47 0.03 8.80 18.57
C THR A 47 0.40 9.24 19.98
N LYS A 48 -0.26 10.28 20.51
CA LYS A 48 -0.04 10.84 21.84
C LYS A 48 -0.92 10.19 22.90
N THR A 49 -2.22 10.07 22.61
CA THR A 49 -3.20 9.48 23.54
C THR A 49 -3.37 7.99 23.37
N GLY A 50 -3.02 7.43 22.21
CA GLY A 50 -3.25 6.03 21.85
C GLY A 50 -4.68 5.75 21.36
N GLU A 51 -5.55 6.76 21.33
CA GLU A 51 -6.94 6.62 20.92
C GLU A 51 -7.07 6.22 19.45
N ILE A 52 -8.03 5.33 19.16
CA ILE A 52 -8.30 4.79 17.84
C ILE A 52 -9.60 5.35 17.30
N TYR A 53 -9.59 5.81 16.05
CA TYR A 53 -10.73 6.36 15.34
C TYR A 53 -11.00 5.58 14.05
N LYS A 54 -12.27 5.32 13.78
CA LYS A 54 -12.71 4.70 12.50
C LYS A 54 -12.93 5.73 11.40
N SER A 55 -13.02 7.00 11.74
CA SER A 55 -13.21 8.11 10.81
C SER A 55 -12.63 9.38 11.40
N VAL A 56 -12.06 10.23 10.55
CA VAL A 56 -11.54 11.55 10.93
C VAL A 56 -12.46 12.71 10.49
N LYS A 57 -13.54 12.41 9.79
CA LYS A 57 -14.43 13.42 9.17
C LYS A 57 -14.98 14.46 10.17
N LYS A 58 -15.19 14.08 11.42
CA LYS A 58 -15.73 14.97 12.47
C LYS A 58 -14.72 15.30 13.57
N LEU A 59 -13.49 14.89 13.41
CA LEU A 59 -12.46 15.19 14.39
C LEU A 59 -11.98 16.65 14.22
N PRO A 60 -11.67 17.33 15.33
CA PRO A 60 -10.91 18.55 15.27
C PRO A 60 -9.53 18.25 14.67
N LEU A 61 -8.95 19.26 14.02
CA LEU A 61 -7.59 19.12 13.46
C LEU A 61 -6.59 18.82 14.57
N ASP A 62 -5.94 17.66 14.49
CA ASP A 62 -4.93 17.21 15.45
C ASP A 62 -3.74 16.60 14.69
N MET A 63 -2.54 17.15 14.91
CA MET A 63 -1.30 16.74 14.26
C MET A 63 -0.79 15.36 14.69
N ASP A 64 -1.25 14.87 15.84
CA ASP A 64 -0.89 13.56 16.38
C ASP A 64 -1.75 12.41 15.84
N VAL A 65 -2.84 12.71 15.10
CA VAL A 65 -3.64 11.71 14.41
C VAL A 65 -2.93 11.23 13.16
N LYS A 66 -2.72 9.92 13.05
CA LYS A 66 -2.02 9.23 11.95
C LYS A 66 -2.86 8.06 11.44
N VAL A 67 -2.56 7.61 10.22
CA VAL A 67 -3.03 6.32 9.73
C VAL A 67 -2.43 5.21 10.59
N ALA A 68 -3.26 4.33 11.14
CA ALA A 68 -2.84 3.32 12.10
C ALA A 68 -2.06 2.17 11.43
N CYS A 69 -2.43 1.78 10.20
CA CYS A 69 -1.85 0.66 9.49
C CYS A 69 -0.82 1.10 8.45
N LYS A 70 0.37 0.50 8.48
CA LYS A 70 1.44 0.77 7.51
C LYS A 70 1.05 0.48 6.06
N TYR A 71 0.16 -0.49 5.82
CA TYR A 71 -0.28 -0.86 4.47
C TYR A 71 -1.23 0.16 3.84
N ASN A 72 -1.78 1.08 4.62
CA ASN A 72 -2.62 2.17 4.12
C ASN A 72 -1.85 3.49 3.99
N ASN A 73 -0.53 3.48 4.22
CA ASN A 73 0.28 4.67 4.04
C ASN A 73 0.62 4.88 2.57
N TRP A 74 0.74 6.14 2.14
CA TRP A 74 1.15 6.49 0.78
C TRP A 74 2.66 6.41 0.66
N HIS A 75 3.14 5.30 0.09
CA HIS A 75 4.57 5.02 -0.05
C HIS A 75 4.80 4.05 -1.21
N TYR A 76 5.93 4.16 -1.91
CA TYR A 76 6.23 3.35 -3.08
C TYR A 76 6.11 1.84 -2.83
N THR A 77 6.54 1.37 -1.66
CA THR A 77 6.43 -0.06 -1.30
C THR A 77 4.99 -0.57 -1.28
N ASN A 78 4.04 0.27 -0.86
CA ASN A 78 2.63 -0.08 -0.90
C ASN A 78 2.09 -0.07 -2.34
N GLY A 79 2.56 0.84 -3.19
CA GLY A 79 2.24 0.83 -4.61
C GLY A 79 2.68 -0.45 -5.30
N VAL A 80 3.95 -0.85 -5.10
CA VAL A 80 4.48 -2.13 -5.62
C VAL A 80 3.70 -3.32 -5.06
N THR A 81 3.37 -3.30 -3.75
CA THR A 81 2.56 -4.35 -3.12
C THR A 81 1.17 -4.43 -3.73
N ASN A 82 0.51 -3.31 -3.97
CA ASN A 82 -0.81 -3.25 -4.59
C ASN A 82 -0.80 -3.85 -6.00
N MET A 83 0.18 -3.47 -6.83
CA MET A 83 0.35 -4.04 -8.17
C MET A 83 0.59 -5.55 -8.12
N ALA A 84 1.47 -6.02 -7.22
CA ALA A 84 1.74 -7.44 -7.04
C ALA A 84 0.51 -8.23 -6.58
N LEU A 85 -0.34 -7.63 -5.72
CA LEU A 85 -1.59 -8.25 -5.27
C LEU A 85 -2.62 -8.34 -6.41
N MET A 86 -2.76 -7.31 -7.23
CA MET A 86 -3.65 -7.36 -8.39
C MET A 86 -3.20 -8.42 -9.39
N GLU A 87 -1.92 -8.46 -9.73
CA GLU A 87 -1.33 -9.47 -10.60
C GLU A 87 -1.50 -10.90 -10.04
N LEU A 88 -1.30 -11.09 -8.73
CA LEU A 88 -1.55 -12.37 -8.05
C LEU A 88 -3.02 -12.77 -8.18
N GLY A 89 -3.94 -11.84 -7.98
CA GLY A 89 -5.37 -12.05 -8.12
C GLY A 89 -5.75 -12.50 -9.52
N ASP A 90 -5.23 -11.84 -10.53
CA ASP A 90 -5.48 -12.18 -11.94
C ASP A 90 -4.94 -13.59 -12.27
N LYS A 91 -3.70 -13.92 -11.85
CA LYS A 91 -3.10 -15.25 -12.07
C LYS A 91 -3.79 -16.39 -11.32
N LEU A 92 -4.41 -16.09 -10.19
CA LEU A 92 -5.14 -17.09 -9.39
C LEU A 92 -6.62 -17.17 -9.74
N GLY A 93 -7.17 -16.18 -10.45
CA GLY A 93 -8.61 -16.00 -10.62
C GLY A 93 -9.32 -15.63 -9.30
N ASP A 94 -8.61 -15.04 -8.33
CA ASP A 94 -9.13 -14.71 -6.99
C ASP A 94 -9.20 -13.19 -6.80
N LYS A 95 -10.43 -12.66 -6.95
CA LYS A 95 -10.70 -11.22 -6.84
C LYS A 95 -10.51 -10.63 -5.42
N LYS A 96 -10.24 -11.44 -4.39
CA LYS A 96 -10.05 -10.91 -3.03
C LYS A 96 -8.88 -9.93 -2.95
N TYR A 97 -7.81 -10.16 -3.71
CA TYR A 97 -6.63 -9.30 -3.74
C TYR A 97 -6.91 -7.96 -4.42
N GLU A 98 -7.59 -7.97 -5.54
CA GLU A 98 -8.01 -6.75 -6.23
C GLU A 98 -8.99 -5.92 -5.38
N LYS A 99 -9.98 -6.58 -4.76
CA LYS A 99 -10.91 -5.93 -3.83
C LYS A 99 -10.22 -5.31 -2.62
N TYR A 100 -9.13 -5.93 -2.14
CA TYR A 100 -8.32 -5.38 -1.08
C TYR A 100 -7.66 -4.07 -1.52
N VAL A 101 -7.04 -4.04 -2.71
CA VAL A 101 -6.40 -2.83 -3.23
C VAL A 101 -7.43 -1.72 -3.45
N LEU A 102 -8.59 -2.04 -4.03
CA LEU A 102 -9.69 -1.10 -4.20
C LEU A 102 -10.15 -0.52 -2.84
N LYS A 103 -10.27 -1.36 -1.80
CA LYS A 103 -10.63 -0.91 -0.47
C LYS A 103 -9.58 0.01 0.14
N ASN A 104 -8.28 -0.27 -0.06
CA ASN A 104 -7.20 0.61 0.38
C ASN A 104 -7.28 1.98 -0.28
N MET A 105 -7.48 2.02 -1.60
CA MET A 105 -7.58 3.28 -2.33
C MET A 105 -8.83 4.06 -1.94
N ASN A 106 -9.98 3.40 -1.80
CA ASN A 106 -11.20 4.05 -1.31
C ASN A 106 -11.05 4.60 0.12
N PHE A 107 -10.24 3.97 0.97
CA PHE A 107 -9.94 4.50 2.30
C PHE A 107 -9.11 5.78 2.23
N VAL A 108 -8.11 5.83 1.34
CA VAL A 108 -7.28 7.03 1.13
C VAL A 108 -8.10 8.16 0.51
N PHE A 109 -8.82 7.88 -0.58
CA PHE A 109 -9.56 8.87 -1.37
C PHE A 109 -10.98 9.15 -0.85
N ASN A 110 -11.33 8.66 0.35
CA ASN A 110 -12.52 9.14 1.01
C ASN A 110 -12.39 10.63 1.32
N GLU A 111 -13.36 11.42 0.88
CA GLU A 111 -13.33 12.89 0.99
C GLU A 111 -12.97 13.39 2.40
N GLY A 112 -13.65 12.87 3.41
CA GLY A 112 -13.39 13.28 4.78
C GLY A 112 -12.00 12.91 5.30
N ASN A 113 -11.42 11.81 4.82
CA ASN A 113 -10.09 11.38 5.21
C ASN A 113 -9.03 12.23 4.51
N LEU A 114 -9.15 12.38 3.20
CA LEU A 114 -8.17 13.14 2.40
C LEU A 114 -8.13 14.60 2.84
N ASP A 115 -9.29 15.22 3.06
CA ASP A 115 -9.41 16.62 3.51
C ASP A 115 -8.79 16.84 4.88
N PHE A 116 -8.99 15.91 5.82
CA PHE A 116 -8.39 16.01 7.15
C PHE A 116 -6.86 16.05 7.06
N PHE A 117 -6.26 15.12 6.30
CA PHE A 117 -4.81 15.06 6.17
C PHE A 117 -4.24 16.18 5.29
N ARG A 118 -5.00 16.69 4.34
CA ARG A 118 -4.63 17.91 3.58
C ARG A 118 -4.54 19.11 4.53
N LYS A 119 -5.53 19.31 5.39
CA LYS A 119 -5.50 20.37 6.41
C LYS A 119 -4.32 20.23 7.37
N GLN A 120 -4.02 19.00 7.83
CA GLN A 120 -2.81 18.75 8.63
C GLN A 120 -1.55 19.18 7.87
N TYR A 121 -1.44 18.80 6.60
CA TYR A 121 -0.30 19.13 5.76
C TYR A 121 -0.14 20.66 5.59
N ASP A 122 -1.21 21.34 5.23
CA ASP A 122 -1.19 22.80 5.00
C ASP A 122 -0.80 23.57 6.27
N GLU A 123 -1.38 23.21 7.42
CA GLU A 123 -1.05 23.86 8.69
C GLU A 123 0.40 23.56 9.15
N ALA A 124 0.85 22.31 8.98
CA ALA A 124 2.22 21.97 9.32
C ALA A 124 3.23 22.65 8.39
N PHE A 125 2.92 22.74 7.09
CA PHE A 125 3.78 23.40 6.11
C PHE A 125 3.90 24.91 6.36
N LYS A 126 2.80 25.59 6.69
CA LYS A 126 2.81 27.01 7.07
C LYS A 126 3.69 27.27 8.29
N ARG A 127 3.68 26.35 9.26
CA ARG A 127 4.40 26.53 10.53
C ARG A 127 5.91 26.29 10.41
N ASP A 128 6.33 25.20 9.75
CA ASP A 128 7.73 24.73 9.78
C ASP A 128 8.16 24.03 8.44
N GLY A 129 7.43 24.29 7.36
CA GLY A 129 7.76 23.77 6.05
C GLY A 129 7.94 22.25 6.02
N TRP A 130 8.96 21.78 5.30
CA TRP A 130 9.23 20.36 5.09
C TRP A 130 9.52 19.57 6.35
N ASN A 131 10.11 20.19 7.37
CA ASN A 131 10.48 19.50 8.60
C ASN A 131 9.26 19.00 9.37
N ALA A 132 8.16 19.75 9.33
CA ALA A 132 6.91 19.36 9.96
C ALA A 132 6.15 18.33 9.13
N VAL A 133 5.96 18.57 7.83
CA VAL A 133 5.06 17.75 7.00
C VAL A 133 5.57 16.32 6.79
N ARG A 134 6.88 16.08 6.70
CA ARG A 134 7.43 14.73 6.50
C ARG A 134 7.09 13.72 7.61
N LYS A 135 6.58 14.20 8.74
CA LYS A 135 6.14 13.37 9.86
C LYS A 135 4.66 13.01 9.80
N LEU A 136 3.91 13.58 8.85
CA LEU A 136 2.49 13.35 8.69
C LEU A 136 2.21 12.13 7.81
N SER A 137 1.07 11.49 8.04
CA SER A 137 0.57 10.46 7.13
C SER A 137 0.18 11.09 5.79
N TRP A 138 0.35 10.34 4.72
CA TRP A 138 -0.04 10.72 3.34
C TRP A 138 0.56 12.02 2.81
N HIS A 139 1.59 12.58 3.48
CA HIS A 139 2.22 13.83 3.05
C HIS A 139 2.77 13.77 1.61
N MET A 140 3.08 12.57 1.10
CA MET A 140 3.56 12.39 -0.26
C MET A 140 2.49 12.64 -1.31
N ILE A 141 1.21 12.38 -1.01
CA ILE A 141 0.08 12.73 -1.89
C ILE A 141 0.09 14.23 -2.19
N PHE A 142 0.24 15.04 -1.13
CA PHE A 142 0.15 16.50 -1.23
C PHE A 142 1.46 17.14 -1.73
N ARG A 143 2.55 16.42 -1.64
CA ARG A 143 3.85 16.90 -2.13
C ARG A 143 3.96 16.88 -3.65
N GLY A 144 3.32 15.94 -4.34
CA GLY A 144 3.25 15.84 -5.80
C GLY A 144 4.57 15.58 -6.55
N LYS A 145 5.72 15.92 -5.99
CA LYS A 145 7.01 16.04 -6.70
C LYS A 145 7.96 14.83 -6.61
N ARG A 146 7.55 13.74 -5.98
CA ARG A 146 8.39 12.53 -5.85
C ARG A 146 7.86 11.41 -6.73
N LEU A 147 8.57 11.12 -7.80
CA LEU A 147 8.26 10.04 -8.73
C LEU A 147 8.35 8.66 -8.10
N ASP A 148 9.33 8.46 -7.22
CA ASP A 148 9.55 7.20 -6.53
C ASP A 148 8.37 6.80 -5.63
N ASP A 149 7.79 7.74 -4.89
CA ASP A 149 6.63 7.45 -4.02
C ASP A 149 5.30 7.48 -4.78
N ASN A 150 5.14 8.39 -5.74
CA ASN A 150 3.87 8.57 -6.46
C ASN A 150 3.74 7.65 -7.69
N GLY A 151 4.84 7.26 -8.33
CA GLY A 151 4.82 6.40 -9.52
C GLY A 151 4.13 5.05 -9.29
N PRO A 152 4.62 4.19 -8.38
CA PRO A 152 3.99 2.89 -8.13
C PRO A 152 2.59 2.99 -7.53
N MET A 153 2.31 4.00 -6.70
CA MET A 153 0.97 4.24 -6.18
C MET A 153 0.03 4.71 -7.29
N GLY A 154 0.48 5.62 -8.16
CA GLY A 154 -0.26 6.07 -9.33
C GLY A 154 -0.54 4.94 -10.32
N ALA A 155 0.45 4.09 -10.61
CA ALA A 155 0.28 2.94 -11.48
C ALA A 155 -0.82 2.00 -10.97
N SER A 156 -0.80 1.66 -9.67
CA SER A 156 -1.87 0.82 -9.08
C SER A 156 -3.24 1.51 -9.12
N LEU A 157 -3.27 2.84 -9.03
CA LEU A 157 -4.52 3.60 -9.11
C LEU A 157 -5.07 3.65 -10.53
N ILE A 158 -4.20 3.77 -11.56
CA ILE A 158 -4.59 3.71 -12.97
C ILE A 158 -5.23 2.35 -13.28
N GLU A 159 -4.61 1.24 -12.87
CA GLU A 159 -5.19 -0.09 -13.07
C GLU A 159 -6.57 -0.25 -12.43
N LEU A 160 -6.74 0.30 -11.22
CA LEU A 160 -8.04 0.31 -10.56
C LEU A 160 -9.04 1.20 -11.30
N GLN A 161 -8.64 2.38 -11.78
CA GLN A 161 -9.51 3.29 -12.53
C GLN A 161 -10.06 2.66 -13.80
N LEU A 162 -9.27 1.82 -14.50
CA LEU A 162 -9.72 1.09 -15.68
C LEU A 162 -10.79 0.03 -15.36
N LYS A 163 -10.71 -0.58 -14.17
CA LYS A 163 -11.65 -1.64 -13.70
C LYS A 163 -12.83 -1.08 -12.92
N TYR A 164 -12.61 -0.02 -12.15
CA TYR A 164 -13.55 0.59 -11.19
C TYR A 164 -13.48 2.11 -11.29
N PRO A 165 -14.08 2.71 -12.34
CA PRO A 165 -14.06 4.16 -12.54
C PRO A 165 -14.51 4.94 -11.31
N ASN A 166 -13.71 5.94 -10.90
CA ASN A 166 -13.95 6.77 -9.74
C ASN A 166 -13.36 8.17 -9.97
N ASP A 167 -14.18 9.21 -9.85
CA ASP A 167 -13.77 10.59 -10.14
C ASP A 167 -12.62 11.07 -9.22
N SER A 168 -12.60 10.62 -7.96
CA SER A 168 -11.51 10.97 -7.05
C SER A 168 -10.18 10.35 -7.47
N PHE A 169 -10.20 9.13 -8.03
CA PHE A 169 -9.01 8.50 -8.59
C PHE A 169 -8.54 9.24 -9.84
N LEU A 170 -9.48 9.52 -10.74
CA LEU A 170 -9.19 10.22 -11.99
C LEU A 170 -8.62 11.62 -11.72
N GLY A 171 -9.17 12.36 -10.76
CA GLY A 171 -8.67 13.67 -10.35
C GLY A 171 -7.21 13.61 -9.91
N TYR A 172 -6.84 12.65 -9.05
CA TYR A 172 -5.46 12.49 -8.60
C TYR A 172 -4.52 12.01 -9.73
N ILE A 173 -4.98 11.11 -10.60
CA ILE A 173 -4.20 10.64 -11.75
C ILE A 173 -3.86 11.82 -12.66
N ASN A 174 -4.83 12.67 -12.98
CA ASN A 174 -4.63 13.85 -13.82
C ASN A 174 -3.66 14.86 -13.17
N GLU A 175 -3.85 15.17 -11.87
CA GLU A 175 -2.94 16.05 -11.13
C GLU A 175 -1.50 15.52 -11.15
N THR A 176 -1.33 14.21 -10.95
CA THR A 176 -0.02 13.56 -10.98
C THR A 176 0.59 13.60 -12.38
N ALA A 177 -0.19 13.34 -13.42
CA ALA A 177 0.26 13.39 -14.81
C ALA A 177 0.71 14.80 -15.24
N GLU A 178 -0.01 15.84 -14.82
CA GLU A 178 0.38 17.24 -15.06
C GLU A 178 1.72 17.57 -14.39
N HIS A 179 1.92 17.14 -13.15
CA HIS A 179 3.20 17.31 -12.45
C HIS A 179 4.34 16.58 -13.13
N LEU A 180 4.10 15.38 -13.67
CA LEU A 180 5.08 14.61 -14.42
C LEU A 180 5.45 15.32 -15.72
N ASN A 181 4.48 15.81 -16.50
CA ASN A 181 4.73 16.54 -17.72
C ASN A 181 5.53 17.82 -17.48
N TYR A 182 5.23 18.56 -16.43
CA TYR A 182 5.99 19.76 -16.06
C TYR A 182 7.43 19.43 -15.63
N GLY A 183 7.61 18.35 -14.88
CA GLY A 183 8.95 17.87 -14.46
C GLY A 183 9.76 17.27 -15.61
N MET A 184 9.13 16.60 -16.57
CA MET A 184 9.79 15.99 -17.73
C MET A 184 10.29 17.01 -18.75
N ASN A 185 9.63 18.15 -18.88
CA ASN A 185 10.15 19.28 -19.67
C ASN A 185 11.47 19.85 -19.12
N ILE A 186 11.78 19.57 -17.85
CA ILE A 186 13.06 19.95 -17.20
C ILE A 186 14.10 18.84 -17.25
N LEU A 187 13.69 17.55 -17.35
CA LEU A 187 14.56 16.38 -17.23
C LEU A 187 14.23 15.32 -18.30
N ALA A 188 14.60 15.60 -19.54
CA ALA A 188 14.52 14.63 -20.65
C ALA A 188 15.39 13.36 -20.46
N CYS A 189 15.87 13.05 -19.25
CA CYS A 189 16.89 12.03 -18.98
C CYS A 189 16.46 10.83 -18.13
N PHE A 190 15.21 10.71 -17.66
CA PHE A 190 14.80 9.55 -16.83
C PHE A 190 13.61 8.79 -17.43
N MET A 191 13.93 7.87 -18.30
CA MET A 191 13.06 7.05 -19.15
C MET A 191 12.81 5.61 -18.67
N PRO A 192 12.18 5.27 -17.54
CA PRO A 192 11.48 4.00 -17.51
C PRO A 192 9.95 4.09 -17.37
N VAL A 193 9.41 5.22 -16.93
CA VAL A 193 7.95 5.34 -16.70
C VAL A 193 7.17 5.63 -17.98
N TYR A 194 7.83 6.12 -19.02
CA TYR A 194 7.20 6.47 -20.31
C TYR A 194 6.62 5.26 -21.05
N PHE A 195 7.17 4.07 -20.84
CA PHE A 195 6.66 2.84 -21.48
C PHE A 195 5.30 2.37 -20.96
N ALA A 196 4.94 2.69 -19.73
CA ALA A 196 3.63 2.32 -19.18
C ALA A 196 2.49 3.18 -19.75
N PHE A 197 2.78 4.38 -20.25
CA PHE A 197 1.78 5.29 -20.81
C PHE A 197 1.60 5.19 -22.33
N GLN A 198 2.47 4.47 -23.04
CA GLN A 198 2.33 4.28 -24.49
C GLN A 198 1.54 3.00 -24.87
N ILE A 199 1.05 2.23 -23.92
CA ILE A 199 0.24 1.02 -24.16
C ILE A 199 -1.27 1.34 -23.98
N LEU A 200 -1.63 2.56 -23.70
CA LEU A 200 -2.99 3.09 -23.73
C LEU A 200 -3.21 3.97 -24.95
#